data_ec33c4a0b65853f199a8075c7ff8b0c8
#
_entry.id   ec33c4a0b65853f199a8075c7ff8b0c8
#
_cell.length_a   1.000
_cell.length_b   1.000
_cell.length_c   1.000
_cell.angle_alpha   90.00
_cell.angle_beta   90.00
_cell.angle_gamma   90.00
#
_symmetry.space_group_name_H-M   'P 1'
#
loop_
_entity.id
_entity.type
_entity.pdbx_description
1 polymer ?
#
loop_
_entity_poly.entity_id
_entity_poly.type
_entity_poly.pdbx_seq_one_letter_code
_entity_poly.pdbx_strand_id
1 'polypeptide(L)'
;MIKGINHIGIAVKDIEETVAFLKRTIDVKVLEVVHFEEAGQISCLVQFGDSKYELMEPVGDGGVIGPFIEKRGEGFHHISLLSDDFDADVEHLKEEGVKIVSTSETGGMRYAFTHPKSTGGILYEIAGK
;
A
#
# COMPACT_ATOMS: atom_id res chain seq x y z
N MET A 1 -5.47 18.43 1.80
CA MET A 1 -5.96 18.09 0.45
C MET A 1 -5.11 16.99 -0.17
N ILE A 2 -5.74 16.09 -0.89
CA ILE A 2 -5.00 15.03 -1.60
C ILE A 2 -4.17 15.63 -2.71
N LYS A 3 -2.91 15.25 -2.78
CA LYS A 3 -1.93 15.78 -3.74
C LYS A 3 -1.65 14.85 -4.91
N GLY A 4 -2.08 13.61 -4.83
CA GLY A 4 -1.84 12.62 -5.87
C GLY A 4 -1.67 11.24 -5.28
N ILE A 5 -1.14 10.33 -6.08
CA ILE A 5 -0.88 8.97 -5.65
C ILE A 5 0.52 8.89 -5.02
N ASN A 6 0.59 8.37 -3.79
CA ASN A 6 1.87 8.13 -3.13
C ASN A 6 2.52 6.84 -3.67
N HIS A 7 1.75 5.77 -3.73
CA HIS A 7 2.17 4.51 -4.32
C HIS A 7 0.97 3.61 -4.61
N ILE A 8 1.21 2.54 -5.36
CA ILE A 8 0.24 1.49 -5.60
C ILE A 8 0.77 0.23 -4.91
N GLY A 9 -0.06 -0.38 -4.06
CA GLY A 9 0.28 -1.61 -3.35
C GLY A 9 -0.02 -2.84 -4.21
N ILE A 10 0.96 -3.71 -4.35
CA ILE A 10 0.87 -4.93 -5.15
C ILE A 10 1.22 -6.13 -4.28
N ALA A 11 0.33 -7.10 -4.19
CA ALA A 11 0.59 -8.34 -3.47
C ALA A 11 1.32 -9.32 -4.37
N VAL A 12 2.46 -9.81 -3.93
CA VAL A 12 3.31 -10.73 -4.71
C VAL A 12 3.74 -11.92 -3.86
N LYS A 13 3.98 -13.04 -4.49
CA LYS A 13 4.47 -14.24 -3.81
C LYS A 13 5.98 -14.15 -3.54
N ASP A 14 6.71 -13.45 -4.40
CA ASP A 14 8.16 -13.39 -4.34
C ASP A 14 8.65 -12.02 -4.85
N ILE A 15 9.15 -11.20 -3.94
CA ILE A 15 9.65 -9.87 -4.26
C ILE A 15 10.85 -9.94 -5.20
N GLU A 16 11.80 -10.86 -4.97
CA GLU A 16 13.00 -10.95 -5.81
C GLU A 16 12.66 -11.24 -7.27
N GLU A 17 11.76 -12.19 -7.52
CA GLU A 17 11.31 -12.50 -8.87
C GLU A 17 10.58 -11.34 -9.51
N THR A 18 9.73 -10.68 -8.74
CA THR A 18 8.97 -9.52 -9.22
C THR A 18 9.89 -8.37 -9.58
N VAL A 19 10.84 -8.05 -8.71
CA VAL A 19 11.82 -6.98 -8.97
C VAL A 19 12.65 -7.28 -10.21
N ALA A 20 13.11 -8.54 -10.37
CA ALA A 20 13.87 -8.95 -11.55
C ALA A 20 13.05 -8.74 -12.84
N PHE A 21 11.78 -9.13 -12.82
CA PHE A 21 10.87 -8.91 -13.94
C PHE A 21 10.67 -7.42 -14.24
N LEU A 22 10.43 -6.62 -13.20
CA LEU A 22 10.20 -5.18 -13.36
C LEU A 22 11.45 -4.46 -13.87
N LYS A 23 12.63 -4.87 -13.42
CA LYS A 23 13.89 -4.31 -13.94
C LYS A 23 14.09 -4.60 -15.42
N ARG A 24 13.72 -5.82 -15.86
CA ARG A 24 13.84 -6.21 -17.27
C ARG A 24 12.85 -5.47 -18.17
N THR A 25 11.68 -5.13 -17.64
CA THR A 25 10.55 -4.65 -18.47
C THR A 25 10.33 -3.16 -18.38
N ILE A 26 10.36 -2.57 -17.18
CA ILE A 26 10.07 -1.14 -16.99
C ILE A 26 11.17 -0.40 -16.23
N ASP A 27 12.30 -1.03 -16.04
CA ASP A 27 13.51 -0.41 -15.48
C ASP A 27 13.29 0.28 -14.14
N VAL A 28 12.77 -0.47 -13.16
CA VAL A 28 12.52 0.09 -11.82
C VAL A 28 13.80 0.21 -11.01
N LYS A 29 13.77 1.12 -10.05
CA LYS A 29 14.81 1.29 -9.03
C LYS A 29 14.25 0.89 -7.68
N VAL A 30 14.94 0.01 -6.96
CA VAL A 30 14.57 -0.33 -5.58
C VAL A 30 14.97 0.81 -4.66
N LEU A 31 13.99 1.35 -3.92
CA LEU A 31 14.24 2.44 -2.98
C LEU A 31 14.47 1.93 -1.56
N GLU A 32 13.69 0.94 -1.14
CA GLU A 32 13.67 0.50 0.25
C GLU A 32 13.08 -0.89 0.37
N VAL A 33 13.60 -1.69 1.31
CA VAL A 33 13.02 -2.97 1.70
C VAL A 33 12.80 -2.93 3.21
N VAL A 34 11.58 -3.20 3.66
CA VAL A 34 11.23 -3.18 5.08
C VAL A 34 10.60 -4.51 5.48
N HIS A 35 11.09 -5.08 6.57
CA HIS A 35 10.56 -6.31 7.15
C HIS A 35 9.60 -5.98 8.27
N PHE A 36 8.31 -6.22 8.05
CA PHE A 36 7.27 -6.06 9.06
C PHE A 36 6.94 -7.44 9.63
N GLU A 37 7.84 -7.99 10.43
CA GLU A 37 7.71 -9.36 10.96
C GLU A 37 6.42 -9.60 11.73
N GLU A 38 6.02 -8.66 12.58
CA GLU A 38 4.78 -8.77 13.35
C GLU A 38 3.54 -8.76 12.46
N ALA A 39 3.61 -8.10 11.32
CA ALA A 39 2.53 -8.07 10.34
C ALA A 39 2.59 -9.24 9.35
N GLY A 40 3.62 -10.09 9.43
CA GLY A 40 3.80 -11.22 8.53
C GLY A 40 4.08 -10.82 7.10
N GLN A 41 4.85 -9.75 6.90
CA GLN A 41 5.01 -9.13 5.59
C GLN A 41 6.40 -8.54 5.39
N ILE A 42 6.89 -8.64 4.16
CA ILE A 42 8.04 -7.84 3.68
C ILE A 42 7.48 -6.88 2.63
N SER A 43 7.88 -5.62 2.71
CA SER A 43 7.51 -4.60 1.73
C SER A 43 8.76 -4.10 1.00
N CYS A 44 8.63 -3.94 -0.31
CA CYS A 44 9.70 -3.41 -1.16
C CYS A 44 9.14 -2.25 -1.98
N LEU A 45 9.71 -1.06 -1.78
CA LEU A 45 9.31 0.12 -2.51
C LEU A 45 10.19 0.26 -3.75
N VAL A 46 9.57 0.29 -4.93
CA VAL A 46 10.27 0.48 -6.19
C VAL A 46 9.74 1.70 -6.91
N GLN A 47 10.61 2.36 -7.68
CA GLN A 47 10.26 3.57 -8.42
C GLN A 47 10.48 3.37 -9.91
N PHE A 48 9.55 3.93 -10.70
CA PHE A 48 9.67 4.03 -12.14
C PHE A 48 9.07 5.38 -12.55
N GLY A 49 9.89 6.24 -13.18
CA GLY A 49 9.48 7.61 -13.43
C GLY A 49 9.10 8.32 -12.13
N ASP A 50 7.93 8.94 -12.10
CA ASP A 50 7.40 9.63 -10.92
C ASP A 50 6.52 8.73 -10.06
N SER A 51 6.41 7.45 -10.41
CA SER A 51 5.47 6.53 -9.77
C SER A 51 6.18 5.47 -8.93
N LYS A 52 5.47 4.91 -7.96
CA LYS A 52 6.02 3.89 -7.07
C LYS A 52 5.04 2.74 -6.89
N TYR A 53 5.59 1.52 -6.82
CA TYR A 53 4.88 0.36 -6.28
C TYR A 53 5.43 0.04 -4.91
N GLU A 54 4.54 -0.38 -4.02
CA GLU A 54 4.92 -1.11 -2.83
C GLU A 54 4.62 -2.58 -3.09
N LEU A 55 5.65 -3.40 -3.22
CA LEU A 55 5.50 -4.85 -3.39
C LEU A 55 5.43 -5.48 -2.02
N MET A 56 4.40 -6.30 -1.77
CA MET A 56 4.17 -6.90 -0.46
C MET A 56 4.19 -8.41 -0.57
N GLU A 57 5.11 -9.06 0.14
CA GLU A 57 5.28 -10.51 0.16
C GLU A 57 4.89 -11.05 1.54
N PRO A 58 4.05 -12.11 1.61
CA PRO A 58 3.72 -12.71 2.90
C PRO A 58 4.90 -13.53 3.44
N VAL A 59 5.14 -13.42 4.74
CA VAL A 59 6.15 -14.23 5.45
C VAL A 59 5.56 -14.76 6.75
N GLY A 60 6.12 -15.84 7.26
CA GLY A 60 5.61 -16.45 8.50
C GLY A 60 4.18 -16.92 8.33
N ASP A 61 3.27 -16.41 9.16
CA ASP A 61 1.84 -16.73 9.09
C ASP A 61 1.11 -16.04 7.93
N GLY A 62 1.80 -15.19 7.18
CA GLY A 62 1.27 -14.52 6.00
C GLY A 62 0.50 -13.23 6.26
N GLY A 63 0.18 -12.91 7.50
CA GLY A 63 -0.50 -11.66 7.87
C GLY A 63 -1.76 -11.41 7.06
N VAL A 64 -1.88 -10.19 6.52
CA VAL A 64 -3.02 -9.78 5.67
C VAL A 64 -2.82 -10.21 4.22
N ILE A 65 -1.58 -10.19 3.74
CA ILE A 65 -1.26 -10.45 2.33
C ILE A 65 -1.41 -11.92 1.95
N GLY A 66 -1.07 -12.86 2.86
CA GLY A 66 -1.21 -14.28 2.59
C GLY A 66 -2.64 -14.67 2.21
N PRO A 67 -3.63 -14.40 3.08
CA PRO A 67 -5.05 -14.68 2.75
C PRO A 67 -5.54 -13.93 1.52
N PHE A 68 -5.05 -12.70 1.29
CA PHE A 68 -5.41 -11.95 0.09
C PHE A 68 -4.99 -12.70 -1.17
N ILE A 69 -3.73 -13.17 -1.24
CA ILE A 69 -3.23 -13.90 -2.39
C ILE A 69 -4.00 -15.23 -2.58
N GLU A 70 -4.31 -15.93 -1.49
CA GLU A 70 -5.08 -17.18 -1.57
C GLU A 70 -6.46 -16.96 -2.21
N LYS A 71 -7.12 -15.87 -1.87
CA LYS A 71 -8.47 -15.59 -2.36
C LYS A 71 -8.50 -14.91 -3.71
N ARG A 72 -7.56 -14.03 -3.99
CA ARG A 72 -7.59 -13.16 -5.18
C ARG A 72 -6.41 -13.34 -6.11
N GLY A 73 -5.38 -14.09 -5.69
CA GLY A 73 -4.13 -14.20 -6.44
C GLY A 73 -3.23 -12.99 -6.24
N GLU A 74 -2.11 -13.00 -6.93
CA GLU A 74 -1.19 -11.86 -6.94
C GLU A 74 -1.79 -10.70 -7.71
N GLY A 75 -1.38 -9.49 -7.34
CA GLY A 75 -1.72 -8.30 -8.10
C GLY A 75 -2.11 -7.13 -7.23
N PHE A 76 -2.92 -6.27 -7.78
CA PHE A 76 -3.33 -5.00 -7.18
C PHE A 76 -3.99 -5.20 -5.81
N HIS A 77 -3.51 -4.47 -4.81
CA HIS A 77 -4.04 -4.54 -3.45
C HIS A 77 -4.67 -3.22 -3.01
N HIS A 78 -3.95 -2.10 -3.14
CA HIS A 78 -4.48 -0.81 -2.71
C HIS A 78 -3.83 0.35 -3.47
N ILE A 79 -4.48 1.52 -3.38
CA ILE A 79 -3.92 2.79 -3.85
C ILE A 79 -3.66 3.66 -2.62
N SER A 80 -2.44 4.16 -2.48
CA SER A 80 -2.11 5.10 -1.42
C SER A 80 -2.14 6.52 -1.97
N LEU A 81 -2.94 7.37 -1.35
CA LEU A 81 -3.10 8.78 -1.72
C LEU A 81 -2.29 9.65 -0.78
N LEU A 82 -1.53 10.57 -1.34
CA LEU A 82 -0.71 11.49 -0.54
C LEU A 82 -1.54 12.68 -0.11
N SER A 83 -1.58 12.93 1.20
CA SER A 83 -2.28 14.07 1.80
C SER A 83 -1.27 15.08 2.34
N ASP A 84 -1.54 16.37 2.16
CA ASP A 84 -0.76 17.43 2.79
C ASP A 84 -1.38 17.88 4.13
N ASP A 85 -2.52 17.31 4.51
CA ASP A 85 -3.17 17.54 5.81
C ASP A 85 -3.95 16.28 6.17
N PHE A 86 -3.26 15.33 6.77
CA PHE A 86 -3.81 14.00 7.08
C PHE A 86 -5.11 14.08 7.89
N ASP A 87 -5.09 14.86 8.97
CA ASP A 87 -6.26 14.94 9.85
C ASP A 87 -7.48 15.51 9.14
N ALA A 88 -7.30 16.58 8.37
CA ALA A 88 -8.40 17.21 7.65
C ALA A 88 -8.96 16.29 6.58
N ASP A 89 -8.11 15.61 5.83
CA ASP A 89 -8.56 14.71 4.76
C ASP A 89 -9.27 13.49 5.31
N VAL A 90 -8.76 12.88 6.38
CA VAL A 90 -9.41 11.74 7.02
C VAL A 90 -10.78 12.14 7.59
N GLU A 91 -10.86 13.28 8.25
CA GLU A 91 -12.12 13.77 8.80
C GLU A 91 -13.14 14.05 7.70
N HIS A 92 -12.69 14.66 6.60
CA HIS A 92 -13.57 14.92 5.45
C HIS A 92 -14.13 13.61 4.86
N LEU A 93 -13.28 12.59 4.73
CA LEU A 93 -13.72 11.28 4.24
C LEU A 93 -14.80 10.70 5.16
N LYS A 94 -14.60 10.77 6.46
CA LYS A 94 -15.60 10.29 7.44
C LYS A 94 -16.92 11.04 7.30
N GLU A 95 -16.88 12.36 7.13
CA GLU A 95 -18.06 13.18 6.94
C GLU A 95 -18.85 12.77 5.69
N GLU A 96 -18.14 12.33 4.66
CA GLU A 96 -18.76 11.88 3.41
C GLU A 96 -19.16 10.40 3.41
N GLY A 97 -19.10 9.74 4.56
CA GLY A 97 -19.55 8.37 4.72
C GLY A 97 -18.49 7.29 4.49
N VAL A 98 -17.24 7.68 4.32
CA VAL A 98 -16.15 6.69 4.17
C VAL A 98 -15.78 6.12 5.54
N LYS A 99 -15.71 4.80 5.62
CA LYS A 99 -15.33 4.11 6.85
C LYS A 99 -13.82 3.92 6.91
N ILE A 100 -13.19 4.46 7.94
CA ILE A 100 -11.77 4.24 8.23
C ILE A 100 -11.67 3.00 9.12
N VAL A 101 -10.93 1.99 8.68
CA VAL A 101 -10.83 0.71 9.38
C VAL A 101 -9.57 0.55 10.20
N SER A 102 -8.51 1.28 9.86
CA SER A 102 -7.27 1.23 10.63
C SER A 102 -6.43 2.48 10.40
N THR A 103 -5.62 2.81 11.39
CA THR A 103 -4.64 3.88 11.29
C THR A 103 -3.32 3.39 11.87
N SER A 104 -2.22 3.93 11.35
CA SER A 104 -0.88 3.61 11.85
C SER A 104 0.06 4.78 11.63
N GLU A 105 1.22 4.71 12.25
CA GLU A 105 2.28 5.70 12.07
C GLU A 105 3.62 5.00 11.99
N THR A 106 4.43 5.38 11.03
CA THR A 106 5.77 4.82 10.83
C THR A 106 6.67 5.90 10.25
N GLY A 107 7.81 6.14 10.87
CA GLY A 107 8.81 7.08 10.35
C GLY A 107 8.30 8.51 10.17
N GLY A 108 7.40 8.97 11.02
CA GLY A 108 6.82 10.30 10.94
C GLY A 108 5.67 10.45 9.95
N MET A 109 5.33 9.38 9.23
CA MET A 109 4.16 9.36 8.35
C MET A 109 3.02 8.63 9.02
N ARG A 110 1.81 9.12 8.80
CA ARG A 110 0.58 8.48 9.27
C ARG A 110 -0.17 7.89 8.09
N TYR A 111 -0.84 6.77 8.35
CA TYR A 111 -1.55 6.01 7.32
C TYR A 111 -2.94 5.65 7.84
N ALA A 112 -3.93 5.75 6.97
CA ALA A 112 -5.31 5.35 7.29
C ALA A 112 -5.85 4.53 6.12
N PHE A 113 -6.40 3.35 6.43
CA PHE A 113 -7.04 2.50 5.42
C PHE A 113 -8.54 2.66 5.47
N THR A 114 -9.17 2.73 4.30
CA THR A 114 -10.62 2.78 4.17
C THR A 114 -11.20 1.38 4.00
N HIS A 115 -12.50 1.22 4.33
CA HIS A 115 -13.21 -0.01 4.01
C HIS A 115 -13.66 0.04 2.54
N PRO A 116 -13.30 -0.97 1.71
CA PRO A 116 -13.62 -0.94 0.27
C PRO A 116 -15.10 -0.78 -0.04
N LYS A 117 -15.99 -1.30 0.81
CA LYS A 117 -17.44 -1.17 0.60
C LYS A 117 -17.92 0.29 0.65
N SER A 118 -17.19 1.15 1.35
CA SER A 118 -17.53 2.57 1.43
C SER A 118 -16.89 3.41 0.33
N THR A 119 -16.05 2.80 -0.52
CA THR A 119 -15.28 3.49 -1.54
C THR A 119 -15.38 2.82 -2.92
N GLY A 120 -16.50 2.19 -3.21
CA GLY A 120 -16.74 1.61 -4.52
C GLY A 120 -15.92 0.35 -4.84
N GLY A 121 -15.45 -0.36 -3.82
CA GLY A 121 -14.70 -1.59 -4.01
C GLY A 121 -13.19 -1.43 -4.07
N ILE A 122 -12.69 -0.20 -3.92
CA ILE A 122 -11.25 0.08 -3.96
C ILE A 122 -10.74 0.30 -2.54
N LEU A 123 -9.68 -0.41 -2.17
CA LEU A 123 -8.98 -0.18 -0.90
C LEU A 123 -8.05 1.02 -1.06
N TYR A 124 -8.38 2.10 -0.37
CA TYR A 124 -7.53 3.29 -0.34
C TYR A 124 -6.74 3.35 0.96
N GLU A 125 -5.52 3.83 0.85
CA GLU A 125 -4.72 4.25 1.99
C GLU A 125 -4.52 5.76 1.87
N ILE A 126 -4.70 6.49 2.96
CA ILE A 126 -4.33 7.91 3.01
C ILE A 126 -2.99 7.98 3.74
N ALA A 127 -2.00 8.61 3.12
CA ALA A 127 -0.67 8.76 3.69
C ALA A 127 -0.35 10.23 3.85
N GLY A 128 0.15 10.62 5.03
CA GLY A 128 0.49 12.01 5.29
C GLY A 128 1.11 12.22 6.66
N LYS A 129 1.47 13.44 6.94
CA LYS A 129 2.01 13.83 8.25
C LYS A 129 0.87 14.45 9.11
#